data_f092eed2dc1f54605b50e5d89be5cd9d
#
_entry.id   f092eed2dc1f54605b50e5d89be5cd9d
#
_cell.length_a   1.000
_cell.length_b   1.000
_cell.length_c   1.000
_cell.angle_alpha   90.00
_cell.angle_beta   90.00
_cell.angle_gamma   90.00
#
_symmetry.space_group_name_H-M   'P 1'
#
loop_
_entity.id
_entity.type
_entity.pdbx_description
1 polymer ?
#
loop_
_entity_poly.entity_id
_entity_poly.type
_entity_poly.pdbx_seq_one_letter_code
_entity_poly.pdbx_strand_id
1 'polypeptide(L)'
;MSFQEHEKQHIEKNVKRKLTDTELQILAAEWSEHCSYKSSKKHLRMLPTTGPNVIVEKGYDSGVLDVGDGFVVTVHIESHNHPSAVEPFGGAATGVGGVIRDILSAGTRPIALFDGLRFGNIENDAHARWLFKNAVSGIADYGNCLGIPTIGGEVEFDDCYKNYALVDVAAVGFGKKSKLIKNHANVDDLVLLIGGSTGRDGVGGSQFASDALEGEDRSAVQIPDPFIEKLIIEAILECRDANCINAMKDLGGGGLSCAISETAESLGIGIELDVKNVHLRESDLSPDEIMISESQERMLIISDPNNLSKIKEICNKFRIQCSVIGTVKEDKMMHVKNGDETIALLPADFVARGPLVDREKSKPEYLSKLPSSPSSKSEMSFSDILLKLLSSPNIASKHWVFRQYDHEVGIRTVIKPGFDSSVLRLDNGKSLSVKIDGNPKHCYIDPRQGAIGCFEEACRNVVCTGATPMGMVAHPQ
;
A
#
# COMPACT_ATOMS: atom_id res chain seq x y z
N MET A 1 -3.52 5.25 -25.23
CA MET A 1 -3.67 3.97 -24.49
C MET A 1 -3.92 2.83 -25.47
N SER A 2 -3.17 1.75 -25.37
CA SER A 2 -3.38 0.58 -26.23
C SER A 2 -3.60 -0.64 -25.35
N PHE A 3 -4.86 -1.08 -25.21
CA PHE A 3 -5.15 -2.40 -24.64
C PHE A 3 -4.46 -3.49 -25.45
N GLN A 4 -3.96 -4.50 -24.76
CA GLN A 4 -3.41 -5.70 -25.41
C GLN A 4 -4.53 -6.49 -26.12
N GLU A 5 -4.18 -7.33 -27.06
CA GLU A 5 -5.18 -8.02 -27.91
C GLU A 5 -6.15 -8.88 -27.11
N HIS A 6 -5.67 -9.58 -26.06
CA HIS A 6 -6.54 -10.38 -25.19
C HIS A 6 -7.51 -9.51 -24.35
N GLU A 7 -7.09 -8.28 -23.98
CA GLU A 7 -7.94 -7.32 -23.27
C GLU A 7 -9.04 -6.79 -24.18
N LYS A 8 -8.72 -6.47 -25.45
CA LYS A 8 -9.70 -6.06 -26.45
C LYS A 8 -10.75 -7.16 -26.69
N GLN A 9 -10.29 -8.40 -26.86
CA GLN A 9 -11.19 -9.55 -27.00
C GLN A 9 -12.08 -9.76 -25.77
N HIS A 10 -11.54 -9.51 -24.56
CA HIS A 10 -12.31 -9.57 -23.33
C HIS A 10 -13.38 -8.48 -23.28
N ILE A 11 -13.07 -7.26 -23.71
CA ILE A 11 -14.03 -6.15 -23.82
C ILE A 11 -15.14 -6.51 -24.81
N GLU A 12 -14.79 -6.90 -26.03
CA GLU A 12 -15.76 -7.24 -27.09
C GLU A 12 -16.72 -8.37 -26.70
N LYS A 13 -16.21 -9.34 -25.94
CA LYS A 13 -17.02 -10.46 -25.44
C LYS A 13 -18.06 -10.03 -24.41
N ASN A 14 -17.71 -9.09 -23.53
CA ASN A 14 -18.53 -8.73 -22.36
C ASN A 14 -19.34 -7.45 -22.58
N VAL A 15 -18.84 -6.51 -23.40
CA VAL A 15 -19.49 -5.23 -23.66
C VAL A 15 -19.89 -5.17 -25.15
N LYS A 16 -21.20 -5.27 -25.43
CA LYS A 16 -21.75 -5.32 -26.81
C LYS A 16 -22.06 -3.92 -27.37
N ARG A 17 -21.31 -2.91 -26.95
CA ARG A 17 -21.40 -1.53 -27.42
C ARG A 17 -20.02 -0.88 -27.42
N LYS A 18 -19.90 0.26 -28.10
CA LYS A 18 -18.68 1.07 -27.97
C LYS A 18 -18.58 1.60 -26.54
N LEU A 19 -17.40 1.50 -25.95
CA LEU A 19 -17.07 2.13 -24.66
C LEU A 19 -16.96 3.64 -24.81
N THR A 20 -17.29 4.36 -23.74
CA THR A 20 -17.02 5.79 -23.63
C THR A 20 -15.53 6.01 -23.34
N ASP A 21 -15.05 7.24 -23.50
CA ASP A 21 -13.66 7.56 -23.18
C ASP A 21 -13.39 7.39 -21.67
N THR A 22 -14.32 7.74 -20.81
CA THR A 22 -14.24 7.52 -19.36
C THR A 22 -14.17 6.03 -19.01
N GLU A 23 -14.97 5.17 -19.67
CA GLU A 23 -14.89 3.72 -19.45
C GLU A 23 -13.54 3.14 -19.86
N LEU A 24 -12.97 3.63 -20.95
CA LEU A 24 -11.64 3.21 -21.40
C LEU A 24 -10.56 3.62 -20.40
N GLN A 25 -10.64 4.81 -19.81
CA GLN A 25 -9.70 5.27 -18.78
C GLN A 25 -9.82 4.46 -17.50
N ILE A 26 -11.05 4.20 -17.02
CA ILE A 26 -11.34 3.37 -15.86
C ILE A 26 -10.74 1.96 -16.05
N LEU A 27 -11.02 1.31 -17.18
CA LEU A 27 -10.49 -0.03 -17.46
C LEU A 27 -8.97 -0.04 -17.59
N ALA A 28 -8.38 1.00 -18.15
CA ALA A 28 -6.93 1.09 -18.30
C ALA A 28 -6.21 1.24 -16.95
N ALA A 29 -6.79 1.98 -16.00
CA ALA A 29 -6.27 2.11 -14.64
C ALA A 29 -6.44 0.80 -13.88
N GLU A 30 -7.65 0.25 -13.84
CA GLU A 30 -8.00 -0.96 -13.08
C GLU A 30 -7.27 -2.22 -13.60
N TRP A 31 -7.12 -2.36 -14.93
CA TRP A 31 -6.44 -3.50 -15.55
C TRP A 31 -4.94 -3.30 -15.72
N SER A 32 -4.36 -2.26 -15.12
CA SER A 32 -2.91 -2.16 -14.97
C SER A 32 -2.37 -3.36 -14.18
N GLU A 33 -1.10 -3.72 -14.33
CA GLU A 33 -0.50 -4.78 -13.50
C GLU A 33 -0.54 -4.40 -12.03
N HIS A 34 -0.37 -3.12 -11.74
CA HIS A 34 -0.35 -2.57 -10.39
C HIS A 34 -1.68 -2.77 -9.64
N CYS A 35 -2.84 -2.46 -10.26
CA CYS A 35 -4.14 -2.61 -9.61
C CYS A 35 -4.68 -4.03 -9.68
N SER A 36 -4.61 -4.69 -10.85
CA SER A 36 -5.27 -5.99 -11.07
C SER A 36 -4.45 -7.20 -10.66
N TYR A 37 -3.13 -7.04 -10.51
CA TYR A 37 -2.21 -8.17 -10.33
C TYR A 37 -2.40 -9.26 -11.39
N LYS A 38 -2.71 -8.86 -12.63
CA LYS A 38 -3.21 -9.77 -13.69
C LYS A 38 -2.26 -10.91 -14.02
N SER A 39 -0.95 -10.74 -13.86
CA SER A 39 0.03 -11.80 -14.10
C SER A 39 0.43 -12.58 -12.84
N SER A 40 0.34 -11.99 -11.65
CA SER A 40 0.78 -12.58 -10.38
C SER A 40 -0.35 -13.17 -9.53
N LYS A 41 -1.59 -12.71 -9.69
CA LYS A 41 -2.77 -13.09 -8.88
C LYS A 41 -2.96 -14.60 -8.73
N LYS A 42 -2.67 -15.40 -9.77
CA LYS A 42 -2.73 -16.87 -9.71
C LYS A 42 -1.71 -17.49 -8.75
N HIS A 43 -0.55 -16.83 -8.58
CA HIS A 43 0.50 -17.26 -7.67
C HIS A 43 0.19 -16.80 -6.25
N LEU A 44 -0.27 -15.57 -6.07
CA LEU A 44 -0.69 -15.04 -4.77
C LEU A 44 -1.77 -15.90 -4.11
N ARG A 45 -2.72 -16.42 -4.90
CA ARG A 45 -3.77 -17.34 -4.43
C ARG A 45 -3.24 -18.68 -3.89
N MET A 46 -1.98 -19.02 -4.14
CA MET A 46 -1.35 -20.23 -3.59
C MET A 46 -0.79 -20.02 -2.18
N LEU A 47 -0.65 -18.78 -1.74
CA LEU A 47 -0.20 -18.47 -0.38
C LEU A 47 -1.29 -18.85 0.64
N PRO A 48 -0.92 -19.42 1.79
CA PRO A 48 -1.87 -19.75 2.85
C PRO A 48 -2.39 -18.45 3.49
N THR A 49 -3.66 -18.15 3.29
CA THR A 49 -4.34 -16.97 3.85
C THR A 49 -5.25 -17.29 5.02
N THR A 50 -5.20 -18.53 5.53
CA THR A 50 -6.00 -19.00 6.66
C THR A 50 -5.10 -19.60 7.75
N GLY A 51 -5.49 -19.43 9.00
CA GLY A 51 -4.76 -19.97 10.15
C GLY A 51 -5.54 -19.72 11.44
N PRO A 52 -5.12 -20.31 12.58
CA PRO A 52 -5.88 -20.25 13.84
C PRO A 52 -6.06 -18.82 14.37
N ASN A 53 -5.15 -17.91 14.04
CA ASN A 53 -5.19 -16.52 14.48
C ASN A 53 -5.57 -15.55 13.36
N VAL A 54 -5.75 -16.02 12.12
CA VAL A 54 -6.04 -15.15 10.97
C VAL A 54 -7.53 -14.87 10.91
N ILE A 55 -7.88 -13.60 10.85
CA ILE A 55 -9.24 -13.13 10.60
C ILE A 55 -9.32 -12.72 9.15
N VAL A 56 -10.19 -13.37 8.38
CA VAL A 56 -10.43 -13.05 6.97
C VAL A 56 -11.86 -12.49 6.85
N GLU A 57 -11.94 -11.23 6.44
CA GLU A 57 -13.22 -10.55 6.17
C GLU A 57 -13.18 -9.97 4.76
N LYS A 58 -14.35 -9.70 4.19
CA LYS A 58 -14.44 -9.10 2.86
C LYS A 58 -13.95 -7.65 2.86
N GLY A 59 -13.23 -7.27 1.80
CA GLY A 59 -12.80 -5.89 1.60
C GLY A 59 -11.71 -5.39 2.55
N TYR A 60 -10.98 -6.28 3.22
CA TYR A 60 -9.78 -5.90 3.95
C TYR A 60 -8.57 -5.89 3.01
N ASP A 61 -7.85 -4.78 3.00
CA ASP A 61 -6.59 -4.62 2.28
C ASP A 61 -5.39 -5.00 3.17
N SER A 62 -5.60 -5.15 4.47
CA SER A 62 -4.58 -5.54 5.45
C SER A 62 -4.82 -6.94 6.03
N GLY A 63 -3.74 -7.63 6.41
CA GLY A 63 -3.80 -8.85 7.18
C GLY A 63 -4.25 -8.57 8.61
N VAL A 64 -5.19 -9.37 9.14
CA VAL A 64 -5.72 -9.20 10.51
C VAL A 64 -5.46 -10.46 11.33
N LEU A 65 -4.82 -10.29 12.49
CA LEU A 65 -4.48 -11.36 13.42
C LEU A 65 -5.18 -11.16 14.77
N ASP A 66 -5.86 -12.19 15.26
CA ASP A 66 -6.38 -12.24 16.63
C ASP A 66 -5.22 -12.47 17.61
N VAL A 67 -4.96 -11.53 18.48
CA VAL A 67 -3.90 -11.60 19.50
C VAL A 67 -4.43 -11.95 20.89
N GLY A 68 -5.70 -12.37 20.96
CA GLY A 68 -6.39 -12.74 22.18
C GLY A 68 -6.95 -11.55 22.96
N ASP A 69 -7.69 -11.85 24.04
CA ASP A 69 -8.30 -10.86 24.95
C ASP A 69 -9.25 -9.88 24.26
N GLY A 70 -9.78 -10.25 23.07
CA GLY A 70 -10.67 -9.39 22.28
C GLY A 70 -9.94 -8.30 21.49
N PHE A 71 -8.63 -8.43 21.28
CA PHE A 71 -7.81 -7.51 20.50
C PHE A 71 -7.27 -8.15 19.23
N VAL A 72 -6.98 -7.30 18.26
CA VAL A 72 -6.40 -7.65 16.95
C VAL A 72 -5.21 -6.77 16.63
N VAL A 73 -4.31 -7.33 15.83
CA VAL A 73 -3.25 -6.63 15.14
C VAL A 73 -3.55 -6.69 13.66
N THR A 74 -3.41 -5.56 12.97
CA THR A 74 -3.43 -5.48 11.51
C THR A 74 -2.03 -5.19 11.00
N VAL A 75 -1.68 -5.76 9.85
CA VAL A 75 -0.37 -5.55 9.21
C VAL A 75 -0.60 -5.40 7.72
N HIS A 76 0.02 -4.38 7.15
CA HIS A 76 0.08 -4.19 5.71
C HIS A 76 1.49 -3.80 5.30
N ILE A 77 1.88 -4.16 4.07
CA ILE A 77 3.15 -3.79 3.44
C ILE A 77 2.89 -3.55 1.96
N GLU A 78 3.43 -2.47 1.44
CA GLU A 78 3.41 -2.17 0.02
C GLU A 78 4.71 -1.50 -0.44
N SER A 79 4.94 -1.50 -1.76
CA SER A 79 6.06 -0.81 -2.38
C SER A 79 5.60 0.47 -3.05
N HIS A 80 6.50 1.51 -3.04
CA HIS A 80 6.29 2.76 -3.78
C HIS A 80 7.55 3.13 -4.58
N ASN A 81 7.93 2.24 -5.50
CA ASN A 81 9.25 2.21 -6.13
C ASN A 81 9.41 3.25 -7.24
N HIS A 82 8.57 3.19 -8.30
CA HIS A 82 8.66 4.10 -9.45
C HIS A 82 8.55 5.57 -9.05
N PRO A 83 7.55 5.97 -8.24
CA PRO A 83 7.48 7.36 -7.76
C PRO A 83 8.72 7.76 -6.97
N SER A 84 9.26 6.88 -6.13
CA SER A 84 10.48 7.15 -5.35
C SER A 84 11.74 7.22 -6.20
N ALA A 85 11.79 6.57 -7.36
CA ALA A 85 12.92 6.67 -8.29
C ALA A 85 12.94 8.02 -9.03
N VAL A 86 11.78 8.68 -9.19
CA VAL A 86 11.63 9.95 -9.89
C VAL A 86 11.63 11.14 -8.92
N GLU A 87 10.86 11.05 -7.85
CA GLU A 87 10.74 12.05 -6.79
C GLU A 87 10.78 11.35 -5.43
N PRO A 88 11.99 11.08 -4.89
CA PRO A 88 12.16 10.17 -3.75
C PRO A 88 11.56 10.66 -2.44
N PHE A 89 11.43 11.97 -2.22
CA PHE A 89 10.81 12.50 -1.00
C PHE A 89 9.30 12.23 -1.00
N GLY A 90 8.58 12.73 -2.00
CA GLY A 90 7.12 12.56 -2.09
C GLY A 90 6.73 11.10 -2.36
N GLY A 91 7.49 10.40 -3.21
CA GLY A 91 7.25 8.99 -3.49
C GLY A 91 7.33 8.11 -2.24
N ALA A 92 8.38 8.24 -1.44
CA ALA A 92 8.53 7.47 -0.20
C ALA A 92 7.54 7.91 0.89
N ALA A 93 7.23 9.20 0.99
CA ALA A 93 6.22 9.75 1.90
C ALA A 93 4.82 9.19 1.58
N THR A 94 4.45 9.14 0.30
CA THR A 94 3.17 8.57 -0.15
C THR A 94 3.05 7.09 0.19
N GLY A 95 4.13 6.31 0.08
CA GLY A 95 4.15 4.91 0.52
C GLY A 95 3.80 4.76 2.01
N VAL A 96 4.22 5.69 2.87
CA VAL A 96 3.80 5.70 4.29
C VAL A 96 2.31 5.97 4.42
N GLY A 97 1.76 6.93 3.66
CA GLY A 97 0.34 7.26 3.70
C GLY A 97 -0.55 6.10 3.28
N GLY A 98 -0.19 5.40 2.18
CA GLY A 98 -0.92 4.24 1.65
C GLY A 98 -1.09 3.15 2.71
N VAL A 99 0.02 2.64 3.24
CA VAL A 99 -0.05 1.54 4.24
C VAL A 99 -0.82 1.92 5.51
N ILE A 100 -0.83 3.20 5.87
CA ILE A 100 -1.60 3.68 7.03
C ILE A 100 -3.09 3.65 6.75
N ARG A 101 -3.52 4.07 5.55
CA ARG A 101 -4.94 4.03 5.16
C ARG A 101 -5.46 2.61 5.07
N ASP A 102 -4.64 1.65 4.59
CA ASP A 102 -5.00 0.24 4.59
C ASP A 102 -5.21 -0.34 6.00
N ILE A 103 -4.37 0.03 6.95
CA ILE A 103 -4.57 -0.31 8.36
C ILE A 103 -5.88 0.31 8.88
N LEU A 104 -6.12 1.57 8.52
CA LEU A 104 -7.29 2.31 8.97
C LEU A 104 -8.58 1.72 8.37
N SER A 105 -8.54 1.23 7.11
CA SER A 105 -9.68 0.63 6.41
C SER A 105 -10.25 -0.59 7.14
N ALA A 106 -9.42 -1.36 7.82
CA ALA A 106 -9.86 -2.45 8.70
C ALA A 106 -10.48 -1.97 10.03
N GLY A 107 -10.34 -0.69 10.37
CA GLY A 107 -10.87 -0.10 11.61
C GLY A 107 -9.92 -0.13 12.78
N THR A 108 -8.62 -0.36 12.60
CA THR A 108 -7.62 -0.33 13.66
C THR A 108 -6.84 0.99 13.66
N ARG A 109 -6.24 1.34 14.80
CA ARG A 109 -5.35 2.49 14.89
C ARG A 109 -3.94 2.10 14.47
N PRO A 110 -3.33 2.78 13.50
CA PRO A 110 -1.92 2.61 13.19
C PRO A 110 -1.05 2.96 14.42
N ILE A 111 -0.09 2.09 14.76
CA ILE A 111 0.75 2.22 15.96
C ILE A 111 2.24 2.11 15.68
N ALA A 112 2.65 1.64 14.51
CA ALA A 112 4.05 1.54 14.13
C ALA A 112 4.23 1.44 12.61
N LEU A 113 5.40 1.89 12.16
CA LEU A 113 5.89 1.82 10.79
C LEU A 113 7.22 1.07 10.73
N PHE A 114 7.48 0.50 9.56
CA PHE A 114 8.73 -0.15 9.16
C PHE A 114 9.05 0.22 7.72
N ASP A 115 10.34 0.19 7.36
CA ASP A 115 10.78 0.39 5.98
C ASP A 115 11.74 -0.72 5.52
N GLY A 116 11.66 -1.06 4.22
CA GLY A 116 12.61 -1.91 3.52
C GLY A 116 13.18 -1.14 2.34
N LEU A 117 14.43 -0.69 2.45
CA LEU A 117 15.03 0.26 1.52
C LEU A 117 16.19 -0.34 0.75
N ARG A 118 16.15 -0.24 -0.59
CA ARG A 118 17.24 -0.72 -1.45
C ARG A 118 17.56 0.29 -2.53
N PHE A 119 18.85 0.62 -2.63
CA PHE A 119 19.36 1.66 -3.54
C PHE A 119 20.65 1.19 -4.22
N GLY A 120 21.06 1.90 -5.27
CA GLY A 120 22.37 1.77 -5.88
C GLY A 120 23.51 2.05 -4.90
N ASN A 121 24.73 1.78 -5.32
CA ASN A 121 25.93 1.95 -4.49
C ASN A 121 26.15 3.42 -4.12
N ILE A 122 25.95 3.77 -2.86
CA ILE A 122 26.07 5.15 -2.34
C ILE A 122 27.51 5.63 -2.21
N GLU A 123 28.52 4.77 -2.27
CA GLU A 123 29.92 5.20 -2.14
C GLU A 123 30.37 5.95 -3.37
N ASN A 124 29.97 5.49 -4.56
CA ASN A 124 30.49 5.97 -5.83
C ASN A 124 29.44 6.68 -6.71
N ASP A 125 28.15 6.63 -6.35
CA ASP A 125 27.05 7.20 -7.11
C ASP A 125 26.35 8.33 -6.34
N ALA A 126 26.45 9.55 -6.88
CA ALA A 126 25.81 10.73 -6.30
C ALA A 126 24.29 10.69 -6.43
N HIS A 127 23.76 10.07 -7.50
CA HIS A 127 22.33 9.92 -7.72
C HIS A 127 21.73 8.92 -6.72
N ALA A 128 22.38 7.76 -6.52
CA ALA A 128 21.97 6.81 -5.49
C ALA A 128 21.95 7.43 -4.07
N ARG A 129 22.95 8.27 -3.74
CA ARG A 129 22.93 9.04 -2.49
C ARG A 129 21.76 10.01 -2.38
N TRP A 130 21.41 10.67 -3.49
CA TRP A 130 20.28 11.59 -3.55
C TRP A 130 18.96 10.85 -3.35
N LEU A 131 18.74 9.74 -4.06
CA LEU A 131 17.56 8.89 -3.90
C LEU A 131 17.41 8.43 -2.44
N PHE A 132 18.46 7.83 -1.88
CA PHE A 132 18.48 7.32 -0.52
C PHE A 132 18.15 8.40 0.53
N LYS A 133 18.85 9.54 0.47
CA LYS A 133 18.64 10.63 1.44
C LYS A 133 17.23 11.18 1.41
N ASN A 134 16.66 11.39 0.23
CA ASN A 134 15.34 11.99 0.11
C ASN A 134 14.24 10.99 0.44
N ALA A 135 14.37 9.71 0.09
CA ALA A 135 13.43 8.68 0.51
C ALA A 135 13.35 8.56 2.04
N VAL A 136 14.50 8.47 2.72
CA VAL A 136 14.54 8.48 4.19
C VAL A 136 13.92 9.75 4.77
N SER A 137 14.18 10.92 4.17
CA SER A 137 13.58 12.18 4.61
C SER A 137 12.06 12.21 4.43
N GLY A 138 11.55 11.66 3.33
CA GLY A 138 10.10 11.57 3.07
C GLY A 138 9.39 10.67 4.08
N ILE A 139 9.95 9.48 4.37
CA ILE A 139 9.42 8.58 5.39
C ILE A 139 9.43 9.25 6.78
N ALA A 140 10.54 9.92 7.11
CA ALA A 140 10.69 10.65 8.37
C ALA A 140 9.64 11.76 8.52
N ASP A 141 9.48 12.60 7.49
CA ASP A 141 8.54 13.71 7.51
C ASP A 141 7.09 13.21 7.70
N TYR A 142 6.70 12.23 6.91
CA TYR A 142 5.34 11.71 6.98
C TYR A 142 5.04 11.02 8.32
N GLY A 143 5.86 10.05 8.72
CA GLY A 143 5.66 9.30 9.97
C GLY A 143 5.72 10.20 11.23
N ASN A 144 6.68 11.13 11.27
CA ASN A 144 6.85 12.06 12.39
C ASN A 144 5.65 13.03 12.49
N CYS A 145 5.15 13.55 11.36
CA CYS A 145 3.97 14.42 11.34
C CYS A 145 2.71 13.71 11.84
N LEU A 146 2.55 12.44 11.46
CA LEU A 146 1.42 11.62 11.96
C LEU A 146 1.52 11.30 13.45
N GLY A 147 2.74 11.36 14.02
CA GLY A 147 2.99 10.86 15.37
C GLY A 147 2.86 9.34 15.48
N ILE A 148 3.28 8.62 14.42
CA ILE A 148 3.37 7.17 14.39
C ILE A 148 4.86 6.79 14.33
N PRO A 149 5.37 5.98 15.27
CA PRO A 149 6.80 5.70 15.34
C PRO A 149 7.24 4.76 14.21
N THR A 150 8.34 5.09 13.54
CA THR A 150 9.04 4.18 12.63
C THR A 150 10.09 3.43 13.43
N ILE A 151 9.85 2.16 13.73
CA ILE A 151 10.55 1.42 14.79
C ILE A 151 11.50 0.34 14.29
N GLY A 152 11.54 0.08 12.99
CA GLY A 152 12.41 -0.93 12.40
C GLY A 152 12.46 -0.82 10.91
N GLY A 153 13.30 -1.63 10.31
CA GLY A 153 13.47 -1.66 8.87
C GLY A 153 14.79 -2.33 8.50
N GLU A 154 15.09 -2.29 7.21
CA GLU A 154 16.38 -2.69 6.67
C GLU A 154 16.81 -1.79 5.51
N VAL A 155 18.12 -1.69 5.29
CA VAL A 155 18.69 -0.89 4.21
C VAL A 155 19.82 -1.67 3.54
N GLU A 156 19.71 -1.84 2.23
CA GLU A 156 20.72 -2.45 1.37
C GLU A 156 21.14 -1.54 0.22
N PHE A 157 22.37 -1.73 -0.23
CA PHE A 157 22.95 -1.04 -1.37
C PHE A 157 23.55 -2.07 -2.34
N ASP A 158 23.10 -2.03 -3.60
CA ASP A 158 23.61 -2.92 -4.64
C ASP A 158 23.54 -2.24 -6.01
N ASP A 159 24.52 -2.51 -6.87
CA ASP A 159 24.59 -1.94 -8.22
C ASP A 159 23.38 -2.35 -9.09
N CYS A 160 22.65 -3.42 -8.76
CA CYS A 160 21.42 -3.78 -9.47
C CYS A 160 20.31 -2.73 -9.33
N TYR A 161 20.35 -1.91 -8.28
CA TYR A 161 19.43 -0.79 -8.06
C TYR A 161 19.97 0.55 -8.56
N LYS A 162 20.96 0.55 -9.45
CA LYS A 162 21.46 1.78 -10.04
C LYS A 162 20.35 2.53 -10.78
N ASN A 163 20.20 3.82 -10.49
CA ASN A 163 19.14 4.69 -11.01
C ASN A 163 17.72 4.24 -10.62
N TYR A 164 17.57 3.44 -9.58
CA TYR A 164 16.30 2.95 -9.10
C TYR A 164 16.23 3.02 -7.58
N ALA A 165 15.02 3.07 -7.05
CA ALA A 165 14.75 3.01 -5.62
C ALA A 165 13.74 1.90 -5.37
N LEU A 166 14.07 0.92 -4.52
CA LEU A 166 13.08 0.02 -3.97
C LEU A 166 12.76 0.54 -2.57
N VAL A 167 11.51 0.93 -2.40
CA VAL A 167 11.00 1.51 -1.15
C VAL A 167 9.76 0.71 -0.76
N ASP A 168 9.93 -0.17 0.20
CA ASP A 168 8.85 -0.89 0.86
C ASP A 168 8.55 -0.21 2.18
N VAL A 169 7.27 -0.02 2.47
CA VAL A 169 6.81 0.48 3.77
C VAL A 169 5.79 -0.50 4.33
N ALA A 170 5.89 -0.77 5.62
CA ALA A 170 4.91 -1.58 6.33
C ALA A 170 4.35 -0.81 7.53
N ALA A 171 3.06 -1.03 7.80
CA ALA A 171 2.38 -0.47 8.95
C ALA A 171 1.77 -1.56 9.82
N VAL A 172 1.71 -1.29 11.10
CA VAL A 172 1.06 -2.13 12.09
C VAL A 172 -0.05 -1.34 12.77
N GLY A 173 -1.24 -1.90 12.80
CA GLY A 173 -2.37 -1.38 13.54
C GLY A 173 -2.73 -2.25 14.75
N PHE A 174 -3.42 -1.63 15.70
CA PHE A 174 -3.91 -2.33 16.88
C PHE A 174 -5.31 -1.83 17.25
N GLY A 175 -6.19 -2.72 17.68
CA GLY A 175 -7.53 -2.35 18.05
C GLY A 175 -8.33 -3.49 18.71
N LYS A 176 -9.57 -3.16 19.10
CA LYS A 176 -10.52 -4.17 19.58
C LYS A 176 -11.12 -4.92 18.41
N LYS A 177 -11.19 -6.24 18.49
CA LYS A 177 -11.85 -7.10 17.50
C LYS A 177 -13.32 -6.67 17.23
N SER A 178 -14.02 -6.20 18.26
CA SER A 178 -15.40 -5.71 18.15
C SER A 178 -15.54 -4.39 17.38
N LYS A 179 -14.42 -3.70 17.09
CA LYS A 179 -14.39 -2.42 16.36
C LYS A 179 -13.85 -2.55 14.94
N LEU A 180 -13.55 -3.78 14.50
CA LEU A 180 -13.26 -4.03 13.09
C LEU A 180 -14.47 -3.65 12.22
N ILE A 181 -14.19 -3.03 11.08
CA ILE A 181 -15.22 -2.72 10.09
C ILE A 181 -15.63 -4.02 9.39
N LYS A 182 -16.89 -4.36 9.48
CA LYS A 182 -17.46 -5.60 8.89
C LYS A 182 -18.05 -5.34 7.52
N ASN A 183 -17.34 -4.75 6.64
CA ASN A 183 -17.73 -4.32 5.30
C ASN A 183 -19.06 -4.96 4.82
N HIS A 184 -20.13 -4.19 4.87
CA HIS A 184 -21.45 -4.52 4.38
C HIS A 184 -22.11 -3.26 3.80
N ALA A 185 -23.15 -3.42 3.01
CA ALA A 185 -23.90 -2.29 2.47
C ALA A 185 -25.35 -2.69 2.23
N ASN A 186 -26.26 -1.73 2.41
CA ASN A 186 -27.66 -1.84 2.05
C ASN A 186 -27.95 -0.95 0.84
N VAL A 187 -28.98 -1.30 0.08
CA VAL A 187 -29.48 -0.41 -0.99
C VAL A 187 -29.85 0.94 -0.39
N ASP A 188 -29.52 2.03 -1.10
CA ASP A 188 -29.68 3.42 -0.69
C ASP A 188 -28.74 3.91 0.44
N ASP A 189 -27.80 3.09 0.92
CA ASP A 189 -26.69 3.60 1.72
C ASP A 189 -25.92 4.65 0.92
N LEU A 190 -25.43 5.68 1.63
CA LEU A 190 -24.67 6.75 1.04
C LEU A 190 -23.22 6.33 0.80
N VAL A 191 -22.67 6.77 -0.32
CA VAL A 191 -21.26 6.68 -0.63
C VAL A 191 -20.64 8.07 -0.39
N LEU A 192 -19.71 8.14 0.54
CA LEU A 192 -19.07 9.39 0.95
C LEU A 192 -17.58 9.35 0.63
N LEU A 193 -17.07 10.50 0.17
CA LEU A 193 -15.65 10.78 0.06
C LEU A 193 -15.23 11.69 1.20
N ILE A 194 -14.25 11.26 1.99
CA ILE A 194 -13.73 11.99 3.16
C ILE A 194 -12.25 12.22 2.99
N GLY A 195 -11.78 13.43 3.28
CA GLY A 195 -10.35 13.74 3.31
C GLY A 195 -9.96 14.91 2.41
N GLY A 196 -8.81 14.76 1.74
CA GLY A 196 -8.23 15.75 0.86
C GLY A 196 -9.03 15.97 -0.43
N SER A 197 -8.84 17.13 -1.07
CA SER A 197 -9.47 17.45 -2.35
C SER A 197 -8.77 16.73 -3.51
N THR A 198 -9.57 16.23 -4.44
CA THR A 198 -9.09 15.58 -5.67
C THR A 198 -8.41 16.59 -6.60
N GLY A 199 -7.18 16.30 -7.02
CA GLY A 199 -6.39 17.07 -7.97
C GLY A 199 -5.88 16.23 -9.13
N ARG A 200 -4.95 16.79 -9.94
CA ARG A 200 -4.30 16.08 -11.06
C ARG A 200 -3.11 15.21 -10.67
N ASP A 201 -2.75 15.19 -9.41
CA ASP A 201 -1.64 14.38 -8.91
C ASP A 201 -1.94 12.88 -9.05
N GLY A 202 -0.94 12.13 -9.50
CA GLY A 202 -1.04 10.68 -9.71
C GLY A 202 -1.97 10.25 -10.84
N VAL A 203 -2.43 11.16 -11.72
CA VAL A 203 -3.23 10.76 -12.89
C VAL A 203 -2.39 9.85 -13.80
N GLY A 204 -2.83 8.60 -13.95
CA GLY A 204 -2.08 7.56 -14.66
C GLY A 204 -0.95 6.92 -13.85
N GLY A 205 -0.86 7.15 -12.54
CA GLY A 205 0.17 6.62 -11.65
C GLY A 205 0.23 5.09 -11.64
N SER A 206 -0.91 4.40 -11.61
CA SER A 206 -0.99 2.94 -11.66
C SER A 206 -0.46 2.36 -12.98
N GLN A 207 -0.65 3.06 -14.10
CA GLN A 207 -0.07 2.70 -15.40
C GLN A 207 1.44 2.94 -15.40
N PHE A 208 1.86 4.11 -14.91
CA PHE A 208 3.28 4.46 -14.76
C PHE A 208 4.02 3.42 -13.90
N ALA A 209 3.44 2.98 -12.79
CA ALA A 209 4.00 1.94 -11.93
C ALA A 209 4.04 0.54 -12.57
N SER A 210 3.29 0.31 -13.66
CA SER A 210 3.22 -0.97 -14.37
C SER A 210 4.16 -1.08 -15.58
N ASP A 211 4.73 0.04 -16.03
CA ASP A 211 5.60 0.11 -17.20
C ASP A 211 7.09 0.18 -16.80
N ALA A 212 7.98 0.00 -17.77
CA ALA A 212 9.40 0.24 -17.56
C ALA A 212 9.64 1.73 -17.25
N LEU A 213 10.53 2.02 -16.30
CA LEU A 213 10.86 3.38 -15.93
C LEU A 213 11.65 4.06 -17.07
N GLU A 214 10.96 4.82 -17.89
CA GLU A 214 11.53 5.62 -18.99
C GLU A 214 11.26 7.11 -18.75
N GLY A 215 12.33 7.87 -18.44
CA GLY A 215 12.24 9.31 -18.25
C GLY A 215 11.92 9.77 -16.82
N GLU A 216 11.68 11.08 -16.66
CA GLU A 216 11.45 11.76 -15.37
C GLU A 216 10.05 12.38 -15.36
N ASP A 217 9.00 11.62 -15.63
CA ASP A 217 7.63 12.14 -15.55
C ASP A 217 7.18 12.27 -14.10
N ARG A 218 7.29 13.48 -13.56
CA ARG A 218 6.88 13.82 -12.20
C ARG A 218 5.38 14.02 -12.05
N SER A 219 4.62 14.13 -13.14
CA SER A 219 3.18 14.36 -13.08
C SER A 219 2.41 13.15 -12.56
N ALA A 220 2.99 11.94 -12.71
CA ALA A 220 2.44 10.70 -12.18
C ALA A 220 2.74 10.47 -10.69
N VAL A 221 3.54 11.34 -10.05
CA VAL A 221 3.85 11.23 -8.62
C VAL A 221 2.80 11.99 -7.81
N GLN A 222 2.31 11.34 -6.76
CA GLN A 222 1.35 11.94 -5.83
C GLN A 222 2.02 12.98 -4.92
N ILE A 223 1.21 13.92 -4.42
CA ILE A 223 1.65 14.95 -3.48
C ILE A 223 1.21 14.54 -2.07
N PRO A 224 2.14 14.19 -1.16
CA PRO A 224 1.80 13.75 0.19
C PRO A 224 1.38 14.93 1.09
N ASP A 225 0.32 14.74 1.89
CA ASP A 225 -0.12 15.68 2.93
C ASP A 225 -0.32 14.95 4.28
N PRO A 226 0.76 14.71 5.03
CA PRO A 226 0.68 13.99 6.31
C PRO A 226 -0.17 14.71 7.36
N PHE A 227 -0.37 16.03 7.22
CA PHE A 227 -1.23 16.75 8.15
C PHE A 227 -2.72 16.39 7.94
N ILE A 228 -3.17 16.34 6.69
CA ILE A 228 -4.54 15.89 6.36
C ILE A 228 -4.72 14.42 6.74
N GLU A 229 -3.74 13.56 6.47
CA GLU A 229 -3.78 12.14 6.87
C GLU A 229 -3.95 11.98 8.38
N LYS A 230 -3.24 12.79 9.19
CA LYS A 230 -3.40 12.80 10.66
C LYS A 230 -4.83 13.10 11.08
N LEU A 231 -5.45 14.08 10.45
CA LEU A 231 -6.84 14.46 10.75
C LEU A 231 -7.83 13.38 10.31
N ILE A 232 -7.58 12.74 9.17
CA ILE A 232 -8.39 11.61 8.68
C ILE A 232 -8.36 10.45 9.67
N ILE A 233 -7.18 10.06 10.17
CA ILE A 233 -7.05 8.98 11.15
C ILE A 233 -7.99 9.22 12.35
N GLU A 234 -7.96 10.42 12.92
CA GLU A 234 -8.77 10.74 14.10
C GLU A 234 -10.27 10.79 13.77
N ALA A 235 -10.64 11.38 12.63
CA ALA A 235 -12.05 11.48 12.21
C ALA A 235 -12.64 10.10 11.90
N ILE A 236 -11.92 9.26 11.17
CA ILE A 236 -12.37 7.90 10.81
C ILE A 236 -12.54 7.03 12.07
N LEU A 237 -11.56 7.07 12.98
CA LEU A 237 -11.68 6.31 14.24
C LEU A 237 -12.84 6.79 15.10
N GLU A 238 -13.15 8.10 15.10
CA GLU A 238 -14.33 8.62 15.81
C GLU A 238 -15.65 8.21 15.12
N CYS A 239 -15.71 8.25 13.78
CA CYS A 239 -16.86 7.73 13.01
C CYS A 239 -17.08 6.23 13.24
N ARG A 240 -16.01 5.42 13.25
CA ARG A 240 -16.04 3.99 13.60
C ARG A 240 -16.60 3.77 15.00
N ASP A 241 -16.11 4.53 15.99
CA ASP A 241 -16.54 4.39 17.39
C ASP A 241 -18.00 4.80 17.59
N ALA A 242 -18.48 5.75 16.79
CA ALA A 242 -19.89 6.14 16.71
C ALA A 242 -20.76 5.14 15.92
N ASN A 243 -20.19 4.06 15.37
CA ASN A 243 -20.84 3.06 14.51
C ASN A 243 -21.51 3.69 13.26
N CYS A 244 -20.85 4.67 12.66
CA CYS A 244 -21.34 5.38 11.47
C CYS A 244 -20.82 4.78 10.16
N ILE A 245 -20.01 3.74 10.18
CA ILE A 245 -19.34 3.16 9.00
C ILE A 245 -19.84 1.75 8.78
N ASN A 246 -20.48 1.51 7.63
CA ASN A 246 -20.91 0.19 7.18
C ASN A 246 -19.81 -0.52 6.37
N ALA A 247 -19.12 0.21 5.48
CA ALA A 247 -17.96 -0.25 4.74
C ALA A 247 -16.98 0.90 4.52
N MET A 248 -15.72 0.57 4.31
CA MET A 248 -14.67 1.54 4.09
C MET A 248 -13.58 0.99 3.17
N LYS A 249 -13.05 1.86 2.31
CA LYS A 249 -11.93 1.61 1.42
C LYS A 249 -11.07 2.88 1.37
N ASP A 250 -9.77 2.74 1.30
CA ASP A 250 -8.89 3.86 0.97
C ASP A 250 -8.91 4.17 -0.54
N LEU A 251 -8.35 5.30 -0.92
CA LEU A 251 -8.10 5.66 -2.29
C LEU A 251 -6.58 5.68 -2.51
N GLY A 252 -6.09 4.66 -3.17
CA GLY A 252 -4.70 4.51 -3.62
C GLY A 252 -4.62 4.50 -5.15
N GLY A 253 -3.94 3.49 -5.70
CA GLY A 253 -3.81 3.29 -7.14
C GLY A 253 -5.15 3.21 -7.85
N GLY A 254 -5.24 3.88 -9.02
CA GLY A 254 -6.47 3.97 -9.82
C GLY A 254 -7.60 4.81 -9.22
N GLY A 255 -7.40 5.43 -8.07
CA GLY A 255 -8.30 6.41 -7.45
C GLY A 255 -9.71 5.91 -7.20
N LEU A 256 -10.72 6.74 -7.55
CA LEU A 256 -12.13 6.38 -7.39
C LEU A 256 -12.55 5.18 -8.25
N SER A 257 -11.89 4.96 -9.38
CA SER A 257 -12.19 3.83 -10.27
C SER A 257 -12.01 2.50 -9.55
N CYS A 258 -10.85 2.28 -8.93
CA CYS A 258 -10.55 1.06 -8.19
C CYS A 258 -11.33 0.99 -6.89
N ALA A 259 -11.36 2.07 -6.09
CA ALA A 259 -12.06 2.06 -4.80
C ALA A 259 -13.55 1.69 -4.95
N ILE A 260 -14.23 2.16 -6.00
CA ILE A 260 -15.66 1.89 -6.23
C ILE A 260 -15.88 0.50 -6.83
N SER A 261 -15.12 0.11 -7.87
CA SER A 261 -15.31 -1.18 -8.53
C SER A 261 -15.01 -2.34 -7.60
N GLU A 262 -13.92 -2.28 -6.85
CA GLU A 262 -13.53 -3.30 -5.87
C GLU A 262 -14.52 -3.39 -4.70
N THR A 263 -14.97 -2.24 -4.17
CA THR A 263 -16.00 -2.23 -3.11
C THR A 263 -17.30 -2.84 -3.61
N ALA A 264 -17.76 -2.44 -4.79
CA ALA A 264 -19.00 -2.97 -5.37
C ALA A 264 -18.90 -4.47 -5.64
N GLU A 265 -17.76 -4.94 -6.19
CA GLU A 265 -17.51 -6.36 -6.46
C GLU A 265 -17.45 -7.18 -5.18
N SER A 266 -16.67 -6.76 -4.18
CA SER A 266 -16.47 -7.50 -2.94
C SER A 266 -17.75 -7.64 -2.11
N LEU A 267 -18.61 -6.61 -2.13
CA LEU A 267 -19.90 -6.61 -1.42
C LEU A 267 -21.06 -7.15 -2.26
N GLY A 268 -20.87 -7.32 -3.57
CA GLY A 268 -21.90 -7.82 -4.50
C GLY A 268 -23.04 -6.84 -4.72
N ILE A 269 -22.75 -5.54 -4.71
CA ILE A 269 -23.68 -4.41 -4.87
C ILE A 269 -23.37 -3.62 -6.15
N GLY A 270 -24.24 -2.66 -6.49
CA GLY A 270 -23.96 -1.59 -7.45
C GLY A 270 -23.63 -0.29 -6.71
N ILE A 271 -22.93 0.62 -7.37
CA ILE A 271 -22.68 1.99 -6.88
C ILE A 271 -22.96 2.98 -8.01
N GLU A 272 -23.88 3.92 -7.75
CA GLU A 272 -24.10 5.09 -8.60
C GLU A 272 -23.36 6.28 -7.98
N LEU A 273 -22.48 6.90 -8.77
CA LEU A 273 -21.62 8.02 -8.40
C LEU A 273 -21.90 9.20 -9.34
N ASP A 274 -21.90 10.45 -8.82
CA ASP A 274 -21.86 11.66 -9.63
C ASP A 274 -20.55 12.43 -9.36
N VAL A 275 -19.69 12.52 -10.39
CA VAL A 275 -18.39 13.20 -10.29
C VAL A 275 -18.50 14.67 -9.92
N LYS A 276 -19.64 15.33 -10.19
CA LYS A 276 -19.90 16.72 -9.78
C LYS A 276 -19.96 16.90 -8.27
N ASN A 277 -20.19 15.85 -7.52
CA ASN A 277 -20.26 15.87 -6.06
C ASN A 277 -18.89 15.61 -5.41
N VAL A 278 -17.87 15.24 -6.19
CA VAL A 278 -16.51 15.07 -5.69
C VAL A 278 -15.92 16.43 -5.38
N HIS A 279 -15.34 16.58 -4.19
CA HIS A 279 -14.65 17.82 -3.85
C HIS A 279 -13.28 17.89 -4.52
N LEU A 280 -13.08 18.98 -5.25
CA LEU A 280 -11.93 19.17 -6.12
C LEU A 280 -11.00 20.25 -5.58
N ARG A 281 -9.69 20.08 -5.81
CA ARG A 281 -8.67 21.09 -5.59
C ARG A 281 -8.59 22.04 -6.79
N GLU A 282 -8.82 21.52 -7.99
CA GLU A 282 -8.76 22.23 -9.26
C GLU A 282 -10.12 22.12 -9.95
N SER A 283 -10.71 23.25 -10.32
CA SER A 283 -12.10 23.31 -10.84
C SER A 283 -12.25 22.83 -12.29
N ASP A 284 -11.16 22.63 -13.01
CA ASP A 284 -11.10 22.27 -14.43
C ASP A 284 -10.73 20.82 -14.72
N LEU A 285 -10.79 19.96 -13.69
CA LEU A 285 -10.61 18.52 -13.89
C LEU A 285 -11.71 17.93 -14.78
N SER A 286 -11.32 17.14 -15.75
CA SER A 286 -12.27 16.34 -16.54
C SER A 286 -12.85 15.19 -15.70
N PRO A 287 -14.03 14.66 -16.07
CA PRO A 287 -14.60 13.50 -15.39
C PRO A 287 -13.64 12.28 -15.32
N ASP A 288 -12.85 12.07 -16.37
CA ASP A 288 -11.87 10.99 -16.44
C ASP A 288 -10.76 11.20 -15.41
N GLU A 289 -10.19 12.43 -15.35
CA GLU A 289 -9.17 12.78 -14.37
C GLU A 289 -9.69 12.62 -12.94
N ILE A 290 -10.96 12.97 -12.65
CA ILE A 290 -11.57 12.78 -11.34
C ILE A 290 -11.62 11.30 -10.94
N MET A 291 -11.94 10.42 -11.90
CA MET A 291 -12.09 8.98 -11.65
C MET A 291 -10.76 8.27 -11.42
N ILE A 292 -9.71 8.67 -12.16
CA ILE A 292 -8.40 7.99 -12.11
C ILE A 292 -7.32 8.78 -11.35
N SER A 293 -7.66 9.93 -10.76
CA SER A 293 -6.75 10.68 -9.90
C SER A 293 -6.37 9.85 -8.67
N GLU A 294 -5.08 9.79 -8.39
CA GLU A 294 -4.53 9.12 -7.21
C GLU A 294 -4.14 10.12 -6.11
N SER A 295 -4.83 11.28 -6.06
CA SER A 295 -4.68 12.20 -4.92
C SER A 295 -4.85 11.44 -3.63
N GLN A 296 -3.86 11.59 -2.76
CA GLN A 296 -3.75 10.85 -1.52
C GLN A 296 -4.69 11.40 -0.43
N GLU A 297 -4.60 10.83 0.76
CA GLU A 297 -5.34 11.28 1.95
C GLU A 297 -6.86 11.36 1.71
N ARG A 298 -7.41 10.32 1.07
CA ARG A 298 -8.85 10.19 0.83
C ARG A 298 -9.36 8.81 1.23
N MET A 299 -10.55 8.76 1.81
CA MET A 299 -11.24 7.53 2.19
C MET A 299 -12.65 7.49 1.60
N LEU A 300 -13.02 6.35 1.04
CA LEU A 300 -14.39 6.02 0.64
C LEU A 300 -15.12 5.35 1.81
N ILE A 301 -16.27 5.86 2.17
CA ILE A 301 -17.11 5.29 3.25
C ILE A 301 -18.50 5.01 2.71
N ILE A 302 -19.05 3.83 3.05
CA ILE A 302 -20.46 3.52 2.91
C ILE A 302 -21.12 3.64 4.28
N SER A 303 -22.24 4.34 4.35
CA SER A 303 -22.96 4.62 5.59
C SER A 303 -24.45 4.72 5.40
N ASP A 304 -25.21 4.32 6.42
CA ASP A 304 -26.64 4.59 6.51
C ASP A 304 -26.91 6.10 6.41
N PRO A 305 -27.90 6.55 5.62
CA PRO A 305 -28.27 7.97 5.49
C PRO A 305 -28.53 8.68 6.84
N ASN A 306 -29.03 7.98 7.83
CA ASN A 306 -29.28 8.52 9.17
C ASN A 306 -28.01 8.97 9.90
N ASN A 307 -26.86 8.44 9.53
CA ASN A 307 -25.56 8.78 10.11
C ASN A 307 -24.92 10.03 9.51
N LEU A 308 -25.43 10.55 8.39
CA LEU A 308 -24.81 11.65 7.64
C LEU A 308 -24.53 12.89 8.49
N SER A 309 -25.51 13.29 9.31
CA SER A 309 -25.35 14.48 10.17
C SER A 309 -24.22 14.29 11.18
N LYS A 310 -24.09 13.08 11.74
CA LYS A 310 -23.02 12.76 12.70
C LYS A 310 -21.65 12.69 12.04
N ILE A 311 -21.56 12.09 10.86
CA ILE A 311 -20.32 12.05 10.09
C ILE A 311 -19.86 13.48 9.74
N LYS A 312 -20.76 14.33 9.25
CA LYS A 312 -20.44 15.74 8.95
C LYS A 312 -20.02 16.53 10.19
N GLU A 313 -20.63 16.30 11.34
CA GLU A 313 -20.23 16.90 12.62
C GLU A 313 -18.79 16.53 12.96
N ILE A 314 -18.44 15.23 12.86
CA ILE A 314 -17.08 14.73 13.13
C ILE A 314 -16.08 15.31 12.12
N CYS A 315 -16.38 15.26 10.82
CA CYS A 315 -15.50 15.83 9.80
C CYS A 315 -15.25 17.32 10.01
N ASN A 316 -16.29 18.08 10.35
CA ASN A 316 -16.18 19.52 10.68
C ASN A 316 -15.30 19.75 11.93
N LYS A 317 -15.41 18.91 12.96
CA LYS A 317 -14.56 18.99 14.16
C LYS A 317 -13.07 18.88 13.79
N PHE A 318 -12.73 17.99 12.86
CA PHE A 318 -11.37 17.81 12.39
C PHE A 318 -11.01 18.66 11.15
N ARG A 319 -11.94 19.51 10.68
CA ARG A 319 -11.75 20.40 9.53
C ARG A 319 -11.33 19.69 8.24
N ILE A 320 -11.87 18.50 8.03
CA ILE A 320 -11.70 17.73 6.79
C ILE A 320 -12.97 17.77 5.95
N GLN A 321 -12.82 17.61 4.65
CA GLN A 321 -13.96 17.61 3.72
C GLN A 321 -14.72 16.28 3.80
N CYS A 322 -16.03 16.36 3.55
CA CYS A 322 -16.92 15.20 3.50
C CYS A 322 -18.01 15.46 2.46
N SER A 323 -17.98 14.76 1.36
CA SER A 323 -18.96 14.86 0.27
C SER A 323 -19.73 13.55 0.11
N VAL A 324 -21.05 13.65 -0.05
CA VAL A 324 -21.87 12.52 -0.52
C VAL A 324 -21.70 12.49 -2.03
N ILE A 325 -20.99 11.51 -2.53
CA ILE A 325 -20.66 11.39 -3.95
C ILE A 325 -21.56 10.42 -4.70
N GLY A 326 -22.29 9.56 -3.98
CA GLY A 326 -23.12 8.55 -4.61
C GLY A 326 -23.99 7.77 -3.63
N THR A 327 -24.61 6.71 -4.15
CA THR A 327 -25.49 5.78 -3.40
C THR A 327 -25.29 4.35 -3.87
N VAL A 328 -25.55 3.43 -2.94
CA VAL A 328 -25.53 1.99 -3.19
C VAL A 328 -26.80 1.57 -3.95
N LYS A 329 -26.62 0.67 -4.94
CA LYS A 329 -27.68 0.09 -5.79
C LYS A 329 -27.67 -1.43 -5.72
N GLU A 330 -28.78 -2.04 -6.15
CA GLU A 330 -28.92 -3.52 -6.19
C GLU A 330 -28.31 -4.15 -7.45
N ASP A 331 -28.14 -3.37 -8.51
CA ASP A 331 -27.90 -3.84 -9.90
C ASP A 331 -26.50 -4.37 -10.18
N LYS A 332 -25.56 -4.27 -9.21
CA LYS A 332 -24.14 -4.67 -9.34
C LYS A 332 -23.38 -3.94 -10.44
N MET A 333 -23.85 -2.76 -10.80
CA MET A 333 -23.21 -1.93 -11.81
C MET A 333 -22.37 -0.84 -11.15
N MET A 334 -21.25 -0.52 -11.76
CA MET A 334 -20.54 0.74 -11.55
C MET A 334 -21.17 1.77 -12.50
N HIS A 335 -21.92 2.71 -11.95
CA HIS A 335 -22.62 3.75 -12.70
C HIS A 335 -22.02 5.09 -12.36
N VAL A 336 -21.32 5.71 -13.30
CA VAL A 336 -20.70 7.04 -13.13
C VAL A 336 -21.46 8.07 -13.95
N LYS A 337 -21.85 9.15 -13.30
CA LYS A 337 -22.61 10.27 -13.87
C LYS A 337 -21.76 11.55 -13.81
N ASN A 338 -22.07 12.45 -14.73
CA ASN A 338 -21.64 13.85 -14.71
C ASN A 338 -22.92 14.72 -14.76
N GLY A 339 -23.58 14.89 -13.61
CA GLY A 339 -24.92 15.44 -13.51
C GLY A 339 -25.98 14.51 -14.14
N ASP A 340 -26.65 14.95 -15.18
CA ASP A 340 -27.68 14.16 -15.86
C ASP A 340 -27.11 13.16 -16.88
N GLU A 341 -25.85 13.30 -17.25
CA GLU A 341 -25.20 12.44 -18.24
C GLU A 341 -24.57 11.21 -17.58
N THR A 342 -24.87 10.01 -18.12
CA THR A 342 -24.15 8.79 -17.79
C THR A 342 -22.86 8.71 -18.60
N ILE A 343 -21.71 8.74 -17.95
CA ILE A 343 -20.38 8.72 -18.58
C ILE A 343 -19.71 7.36 -18.50
N ALA A 344 -20.11 6.51 -17.54
CA ALA A 344 -19.71 5.10 -17.50
C ALA A 344 -20.83 4.25 -16.90
N LEU A 345 -21.03 3.05 -17.48
CA LEU A 345 -21.96 2.05 -16.98
C LEU A 345 -21.44 0.65 -17.31
N LEU A 346 -20.79 0.03 -16.36
CA LEU A 346 -20.13 -1.27 -16.50
C LEU A 346 -20.46 -2.19 -15.31
N PRO A 347 -20.54 -3.52 -15.51
CA PRO A 347 -20.61 -4.44 -14.38
C PRO A 347 -19.40 -4.28 -13.47
N ALA A 348 -19.60 -4.15 -12.16
CA ALA A 348 -18.51 -3.90 -11.20
C ALA A 348 -17.47 -5.04 -11.21
N ASP A 349 -17.92 -6.28 -11.31
CA ASP A 349 -17.04 -7.45 -11.38
C ASP A 349 -16.22 -7.50 -12.69
N PHE A 350 -16.77 -7.01 -13.81
CA PHE A 350 -16.04 -6.89 -15.06
C PHE A 350 -14.91 -5.86 -14.95
N VAL A 351 -15.13 -4.75 -14.26
CA VAL A 351 -14.13 -3.73 -14.02
C VAL A 351 -13.04 -4.27 -13.07
N ALA A 352 -13.42 -4.72 -11.87
CA ALA A 352 -12.49 -5.12 -10.79
C ALA A 352 -11.76 -6.46 -11.07
N ARG A 353 -12.30 -7.32 -11.93
CA ARG A 353 -11.70 -8.62 -12.27
C ARG A 353 -11.16 -8.65 -13.69
N GLY A 354 -10.24 -7.77 -14.01
CA GLY A 354 -9.60 -7.73 -15.32
C GLY A 354 -9.08 -9.09 -15.81
N PRO A 355 -8.82 -9.24 -17.12
CA PRO A 355 -8.37 -10.50 -17.71
C PRO A 355 -7.02 -10.93 -17.13
N LEU A 356 -6.94 -12.17 -16.62
CA LEU A 356 -5.69 -12.72 -16.13
C LEU A 356 -4.74 -13.06 -17.29
N VAL A 357 -3.45 -12.81 -17.08
CA VAL A 357 -2.39 -13.09 -18.03
C VAL A 357 -1.56 -14.28 -17.55
N ASP A 358 -1.40 -15.30 -18.39
CA ASP A 358 -0.47 -16.38 -18.15
C ASP A 358 0.84 -16.11 -18.90
N ARG A 359 1.86 -15.67 -18.19
CA ARG A 359 3.17 -15.40 -18.79
C ARG A 359 3.95 -16.70 -18.96
N GLU A 360 4.62 -16.84 -20.10
CA GLU A 360 5.57 -17.93 -20.32
C GLU A 360 6.69 -17.88 -19.29
N LYS A 361 7.10 -19.06 -18.82
CA LYS A 361 8.16 -19.24 -17.83
C LYS A 361 9.38 -19.81 -18.49
N SER A 362 10.52 -19.18 -18.30
CA SER A 362 11.81 -19.70 -18.73
C SER A 362 12.81 -19.68 -17.58
N LYS A 363 13.73 -20.65 -17.59
CA LYS A 363 14.84 -20.61 -16.65
C LYS A 363 15.86 -19.58 -17.14
N PRO A 364 16.21 -18.57 -16.32
CA PRO A 364 17.18 -17.55 -16.73
C PRO A 364 18.54 -18.17 -17.08
N GLU A 365 19.15 -17.69 -18.18
CA GLU A 365 20.43 -18.22 -18.68
C GLU A 365 21.57 -18.04 -17.67
N TYR A 366 21.56 -16.94 -16.90
CA TYR A 366 22.61 -16.65 -15.91
C TYR A 366 22.74 -17.75 -14.84
N LEU A 367 21.65 -18.45 -14.51
CA LEU A 367 21.69 -19.54 -13.52
C LEU A 367 22.62 -20.68 -13.96
N SER A 368 22.78 -20.92 -15.25
CA SER A 368 23.72 -21.92 -15.79
C SER A 368 25.18 -21.50 -15.67
N LYS A 369 25.43 -20.22 -15.49
CA LYS A 369 26.77 -19.60 -15.41
C LYS A 369 27.25 -19.41 -13.95
N LEU A 370 26.38 -19.66 -12.98
CA LEU A 370 26.74 -19.57 -11.57
C LEU A 370 27.72 -20.68 -11.20
N PRO A 371 28.79 -20.39 -10.43
CA PRO A 371 29.72 -21.40 -9.97
C PRO A 371 29.04 -22.38 -9.02
N SER A 372 29.31 -23.67 -9.15
CA SER A 372 28.76 -24.73 -8.29
C SER A 372 29.24 -24.65 -6.84
N SER A 373 30.29 -23.90 -6.58
CA SER A 373 30.83 -23.68 -5.23
C SER A 373 31.50 -22.30 -5.17
N PRO A 374 31.28 -21.55 -4.10
CA PRO A 374 32.01 -20.30 -3.92
C PRO A 374 33.49 -20.61 -3.74
N SER A 375 34.35 -20.09 -4.58
CA SER A 375 35.79 -20.13 -4.38
C SER A 375 36.22 -18.80 -3.79
N SER A 376 36.45 -18.72 -2.49
CA SER A 376 37.07 -17.57 -1.88
C SER A 376 38.29 -17.94 -1.09
N LYS A 377 39.44 -17.95 -1.74
CA LYS A 377 40.72 -17.79 -1.04
C LYS A 377 41.04 -16.31 -1.07
N SER A 378 40.79 -15.61 0.02
CA SER A 378 41.28 -14.25 0.19
C SER A 378 42.71 -14.28 0.66
N GLU A 379 43.59 -13.51 0.01
CA GLU A 379 44.98 -13.29 0.47
C GLU A 379 45.04 -12.23 1.57
N MET A 380 43.94 -11.60 1.90
CA MET A 380 43.85 -10.55 2.94
C MET A 380 43.94 -11.16 4.33
N SER A 381 44.53 -10.42 5.27
CA SER A 381 44.49 -10.78 6.67
C SER A 381 43.06 -10.74 7.24
N PHE A 382 42.78 -11.51 8.29
CA PHE A 382 41.46 -11.47 8.96
C PHE A 382 41.11 -10.07 9.48
N SER A 383 42.11 -9.30 9.94
CA SER A 383 41.91 -7.91 10.38
C SER A 383 41.47 -7.02 9.24
N ASP A 384 42.10 -7.13 8.07
CA ASP A 384 41.74 -6.32 6.90
C ASP A 384 40.38 -6.70 6.37
N ILE A 385 40.03 -8.01 6.37
CA ILE A 385 38.68 -8.46 6.00
C ILE A 385 37.65 -7.87 6.97
N LEU A 386 37.88 -7.93 8.28
CA LEU A 386 36.97 -7.40 9.27
C LEU A 386 36.76 -5.88 9.10
N LEU A 387 37.84 -5.13 8.93
CA LEU A 387 37.77 -3.68 8.70
C LEU A 387 37.00 -3.35 7.41
N LYS A 388 37.23 -4.11 6.34
CA LYS A 388 36.53 -3.93 5.09
C LYS A 388 35.04 -4.24 5.22
N LEU A 389 34.67 -5.31 5.93
CA LEU A 389 33.26 -5.63 6.20
C LEU A 389 32.58 -4.55 7.03
N LEU A 390 33.19 -4.12 8.14
CA LEU A 390 32.63 -3.10 9.02
C LEU A 390 32.49 -1.73 8.34
N SER A 391 33.32 -1.43 7.35
CA SER A 391 33.22 -0.19 6.55
C SER A 391 32.23 -0.28 5.40
N SER A 392 31.80 -1.49 5.03
CA SER A 392 30.82 -1.66 3.95
C SER A 392 29.47 -1.02 4.31
N PRO A 393 28.85 -0.23 3.41
CA PRO A 393 27.55 0.39 3.67
C PRO A 393 26.45 -0.60 4.08
N ASN A 394 26.51 -1.85 3.61
CA ASN A 394 25.55 -2.90 3.97
C ASN A 394 25.72 -3.42 5.40
N ILE A 395 26.93 -3.36 5.96
CA ILE A 395 27.22 -3.85 7.32
C ILE A 395 27.34 -2.70 8.32
N ALA A 396 27.78 -1.52 7.88
CA ALA A 396 27.92 -0.35 8.71
C ALA A 396 26.62 0.05 9.42
N SER A 397 26.75 0.75 10.55
CA SER A 397 25.60 1.20 11.33
C SER A 397 24.59 1.99 10.50
N LYS A 398 23.31 1.66 10.64
CA LYS A 398 22.19 2.40 10.03
C LYS A 398 21.65 3.53 10.93
N HIS A 399 22.41 3.91 11.98
CA HIS A 399 21.99 4.97 12.90
C HIS A 399 21.64 6.29 12.20
N TRP A 400 22.32 6.62 11.08
CA TRP A 400 22.02 7.81 10.29
C TRP A 400 20.56 7.77 9.76
N VAL A 401 20.01 6.59 9.41
CA VAL A 401 18.63 6.40 8.96
C VAL A 401 17.67 6.61 10.13
N PHE A 402 17.70 5.71 11.10
CA PHE A 402 16.66 5.66 12.13
C PHE A 402 16.73 6.82 13.15
N ARG A 403 17.82 7.58 13.24
CA ARG A 403 17.85 8.82 14.04
C ARG A 403 16.97 9.94 13.48
N GLN A 404 16.51 9.84 12.21
CA GLN A 404 15.62 10.80 11.58
C GLN A 404 14.15 10.49 11.88
N TYR A 405 13.89 9.26 12.28
CA TYR A 405 12.55 8.77 12.64
C TYR A 405 12.28 9.00 14.13
N ASP A 406 11.09 9.49 14.46
CA ASP A 406 10.61 9.33 15.83
C ASP A 406 10.25 7.85 16.01
N HIS A 407 10.95 7.19 16.91
CA HIS A 407 10.71 5.77 17.22
C HIS A 407 10.19 5.56 18.66
N GLU A 408 9.81 6.63 19.36
CA GLU A 408 9.31 6.59 20.73
C GLU A 408 7.94 7.24 20.93
N VAL A 409 7.42 7.99 19.96
CA VAL A 409 6.10 8.62 20.04
C VAL A 409 5.03 7.57 20.37
N GLY A 410 4.06 7.93 21.20
CA GLY A 410 3.05 7.02 21.74
C GLY A 410 3.54 6.13 22.88
N ILE A 411 4.85 6.16 23.23
CA ILE A 411 5.47 5.48 24.39
C ILE A 411 5.24 3.96 24.39
N ARG A 412 5.13 3.35 23.19
CA ARG A 412 4.90 1.89 23.04
C ARG A 412 6.19 1.12 22.81
N THR A 413 7.24 1.75 22.27
CA THR A 413 8.47 1.09 21.84
C THR A 413 9.29 0.61 23.03
N VAL A 414 9.49 -0.70 23.14
CA VAL A 414 10.28 -1.36 24.19
C VAL A 414 11.68 -1.67 23.68
N ILE A 415 11.79 -2.29 22.48
CA ILE A 415 13.04 -2.51 21.79
C ILE A 415 13.06 -1.62 20.55
N LYS A 416 14.04 -0.72 20.52
CA LYS A 416 14.23 0.32 19.51
C LYS A 416 14.91 -0.23 18.25
N PRO A 417 14.98 0.55 17.14
CA PRO A 417 15.76 0.19 15.96
C PRO A 417 17.22 -0.14 16.29
N GLY A 418 17.78 -1.10 15.56
CA GLY A 418 19.17 -1.56 15.74
C GLY A 418 19.32 -2.92 16.41
N PHE A 419 18.21 -3.58 16.71
CA PHE A 419 18.15 -4.97 17.22
C PHE A 419 17.53 -5.91 16.16
N ASP A 420 17.51 -7.19 16.47
CA ASP A 420 17.00 -8.24 15.55
C ASP A 420 15.53 -7.97 15.18
N SER A 421 14.72 -7.55 16.14
CA SER A 421 13.31 -7.25 15.95
C SER A 421 12.91 -6.10 16.88
N SER A 422 11.94 -5.30 16.47
CA SER A 422 11.34 -4.26 17.29
C SER A 422 10.23 -4.82 18.16
N VAL A 423 10.09 -4.30 19.37
CA VAL A 423 9.04 -4.75 20.32
C VAL A 423 8.21 -3.56 20.78
N LEU A 424 6.90 -3.70 20.66
CA LEU A 424 5.89 -2.75 21.10
C LEU A 424 5.12 -3.26 22.34
N ARG A 425 4.79 -2.36 23.23
CA ARG A 425 3.82 -2.62 24.30
C ARG A 425 2.39 -2.41 23.79
N LEU A 426 1.51 -3.36 24.06
CA LEU A 426 0.10 -3.28 23.72
C LEU A 426 -0.76 -2.93 24.96
N ASP A 427 -1.95 -2.36 24.73
CA ASP A 427 -2.84 -1.92 25.81
C ASP A 427 -3.43 -3.08 26.62
N ASN A 428 -3.39 -4.30 26.10
CA ASN A 428 -3.81 -5.52 26.80
C ASN A 428 -2.72 -6.12 27.70
N GLY A 429 -1.61 -5.41 27.92
CA GLY A 429 -0.49 -5.87 28.75
C GLY A 429 0.46 -6.84 28.06
N LYS A 430 0.21 -7.22 26.80
CA LYS A 430 1.12 -8.03 25.98
C LYS A 430 2.14 -7.17 25.26
N SER A 431 3.14 -7.81 24.68
CA SER A 431 4.10 -7.19 23.77
C SER A 431 3.98 -7.81 22.38
N LEU A 432 4.18 -7.01 21.35
CA LEU A 432 4.21 -7.41 19.97
C LEU A 432 5.61 -7.23 19.40
N SER A 433 6.19 -8.31 18.88
CA SER A 433 7.46 -8.27 18.15
C SER A 433 7.17 -8.27 16.66
N VAL A 434 7.82 -7.37 15.91
CA VAL A 434 7.62 -7.21 14.47
C VAL A 434 8.96 -7.03 13.78
N LYS A 435 9.11 -7.67 12.63
CA LYS A 435 10.30 -7.58 11.78
C LYS A 435 9.90 -7.54 10.31
N ILE A 436 10.65 -6.80 9.50
CA ILE A 436 10.64 -6.84 8.05
C ILE A 436 11.99 -7.39 7.59
N ASP A 437 11.99 -8.37 6.70
CA ASP A 437 13.19 -8.99 6.13
C ASP A 437 12.99 -9.30 4.64
N GLY A 438 14.03 -9.14 3.86
CA GLY A 438 14.08 -9.48 2.44
C GLY A 438 15.52 -9.72 1.99
N ASN A 439 15.72 -10.61 1.02
CA ASN A 439 17.05 -10.88 0.45
C ASN A 439 16.97 -11.05 -1.08
N PRO A 440 17.04 -9.94 -1.83
CA PRO A 440 16.90 -9.97 -3.28
C PRO A 440 18.00 -10.78 -3.97
N LYS A 441 19.21 -10.82 -3.44
CA LYS A 441 20.32 -11.61 -4.01
C LYS A 441 20.06 -13.11 -3.92
N HIS A 442 19.57 -13.59 -2.79
CA HIS A 442 19.19 -14.99 -2.63
C HIS A 442 17.99 -15.32 -3.52
N CYS A 443 16.99 -14.46 -3.59
CA CYS A 443 15.83 -14.62 -4.48
C CYS A 443 16.22 -14.60 -5.96
N TYR A 444 17.21 -13.80 -6.35
CA TYR A 444 17.74 -13.77 -7.71
C TYR A 444 18.43 -15.08 -8.09
N ILE A 445 19.17 -15.70 -7.18
CA ILE A 445 19.86 -17.00 -7.39
C ILE A 445 18.85 -18.15 -7.43
N ASP A 446 17.98 -18.22 -6.44
CA ASP A 446 16.93 -19.23 -6.32
C ASP A 446 15.71 -18.60 -5.63
N PRO A 447 14.65 -18.23 -6.38
CA PRO A 447 13.48 -17.56 -5.80
C PRO A 447 12.82 -18.34 -4.67
N ARG A 448 12.80 -19.68 -4.78
CA ARG A 448 12.19 -20.54 -3.75
C ARG A 448 13.03 -20.58 -2.48
N GLN A 449 14.33 -20.82 -2.60
CA GLN A 449 15.22 -20.88 -1.43
C GLN A 449 15.43 -19.49 -0.82
N GLY A 450 15.49 -18.45 -1.65
CA GLY A 450 15.56 -17.07 -1.21
C GLY A 450 14.34 -16.68 -0.37
N ALA A 451 13.12 -16.97 -0.84
CA ALA A 451 11.90 -16.70 -0.08
C ALA A 451 11.83 -17.51 1.23
N ILE A 452 12.23 -18.78 1.23
CA ILE A 452 12.33 -19.59 2.46
C ILE A 452 13.31 -18.94 3.43
N GLY A 453 14.48 -18.50 2.95
CA GLY A 453 15.49 -17.83 3.76
C GLY A 453 14.99 -16.56 4.42
N CYS A 454 14.28 -15.69 3.68
CA CYS A 454 13.67 -14.47 4.22
C CYS A 454 12.63 -14.79 5.30
N PHE A 455 11.76 -15.77 5.04
CA PHE A 455 10.77 -16.22 6.03
C PHE A 455 11.43 -16.73 7.33
N GLU A 456 12.42 -17.60 7.20
CA GLU A 456 13.14 -18.14 8.36
C GLU A 456 13.92 -17.08 9.11
N GLU A 457 14.49 -16.09 8.41
CA GLU A 457 15.21 -14.98 9.02
C GLU A 457 14.27 -14.11 9.83
N ALA A 458 13.13 -13.68 9.28
CA ALA A 458 12.12 -12.93 9.99
C ALA A 458 11.65 -13.67 11.25
N CYS A 459 11.38 -14.97 11.14
CA CYS A 459 10.99 -15.78 12.30
C CYS A 459 12.09 -15.84 13.37
N ARG A 460 13.36 -16.06 12.98
CA ARG A 460 14.49 -16.07 13.92
C ARG A 460 14.63 -14.74 14.64
N ASN A 461 14.54 -13.64 13.90
CA ASN A 461 14.66 -12.30 14.46
C ASN A 461 13.55 -12.02 15.50
N VAL A 462 12.31 -12.44 15.22
CA VAL A 462 11.21 -12.35 16.19
C VAL A 462 11.48 -13.20 17.43
N VAL A 463 11.97 -14.44 17.26
CA VAL A 463 12.29 -15.35 18.38
C VAL A 463 13.41 -14.83 19.25
N CYS A 464 14.40 -14.10 18.69
CA CYS A 464 15.48 -13.47 19.45
C CYS A 464 14.99 -12.49 20.53
N THR A 465 13.79 -11.93 20.38
CA THR A 465 13.15 -11.08 21.41
C THR A 465 12.28 -11.85 22.41
N GLY A 466 12.25 -13.19 22.31
CA GLY A 466 11.42 -14.05 23.17
C GLY A 466 9.97 -14.17 22.70
N ALA A 467 9.61 -13.65 21.53
CA ALA A 467 8.27 -13.76 20.97
C ALA A 467 8.09 -15.02 20.12
N THR A 468 6.84 -15.43 19.92
CA THR A 468 6.46 -16.54 19.04
C THR A 468 5.90 -15.96 17.73
N PRO A 469 6.43 -16.33 16.55
CA PRO A 469 5.85 -15.92 15.27
C PRO A 469 4.39 -16.40 15.15
N MET A 470 3.46 -15.51 14.83
CA MET A 470 2.03 -15.79 14.75
C MET A 470 1.47 -15.67 13.33
N GLY A 471 2.04 -14.81 12.52
CA GLY A 471 1.59 -14.55 11.16
C GLY A 471 2.59 -13.69 10.42
N MET A 472 2.43 -13.64 9.10
CA MET A 472 3.28 -12.89 8.19
C MET A 472 2.45 -12.28 7.07
N VAL A 473 2.85 -11.12 6.60
CA VAL A 473 2.43 -10.57 5.32
C VAL A 473 3.57 -10.74 4.33
N ALA A 474 3.29 -11.32 3.17
CA ALA A 474 4.26 -11.49 2.10
C ALA A 474 4.02 -10.43 1.02
N HIS A 475 5.11 -9.78 0.61
CA HIS A 475 5.11 -8.81 -0.48
C HIS A 475 6.12 -9.24 -1.55
N PRO A 476 5.74 -10.15 -2.47
CA PRO A 476 6.62 -10.59 -3.55
C PRO A 476 6.73 -9.48 -4.61
N GLN A 477 7.96 -9.15 -4.94
CA GLN A 477 8.32 -8.18 -5.97
C GLN A 477 9.07 -8.82 -7.11
#